data_5497698ac324a6e03c09e4454f52cc75
#
_entry.id   5497698ac324a6e03c09e4454f52cc75
#
_cell.length_a   1.000
_cell.length_b   1.000
_cell.length_c   1.000
_cell.angle_alpha   90.00
_cell.angle_beta   90.00
_cell.angle_gamma   90.00
#
_symmetry.space_group_name_H-M   'P 1'
#
loop_
_entity.id
_entity.type
_entity.pdbx_description
1 polymer ?
#
loop_
_entity_poly.entity_id
_entity_poly.type
_entity_poly.pdbx_seq_one_letter_code
_entity_poly.pdbx_strand_id
1 'polypeptide(L)'
;MIEALGRGDQVILIRKGGIADPKFGIEAERFYLYPTFFHQQQSEPAEVTVTHWCEVVCSWRIADIETLYRLEPLVVMSRETLETRYRFRPDQALHVIGVRTFALPHPRTIVVKPEYLGCKSWVSVDDEIDVDGSLAALTETELEARLNRVQALLPSSTKSQVAVAT
;
A
#
# COMPACT_ATOMS: atom_id res chain seq x y z
N MET A 1 6.32 -6.96 -3.32
CA MET A 1 5.10 -6.11 -3.30
C MET A 1 5.17 -5.01 -4.36
N ILE A 2 6.19 -4.13 -4.37
CA ILE A 2 6.30 -3.03 -5.38
C ILE A 2 6.22 -3.57 -6.80
N GLU A 3 6.98 -4.62 -7.13
CA GLU A 3 6.93 -5.24 -8.46
C GLU A 3 5.54 -5.80 -8.82
N ALA A 4 4.84 -6.43 -7.87
CA ALA A 4 3.50 -6.97 -8.12
C ALA A 4 2.48 -5.85 -8.39
N LEU A 5 2.59 -4.73 -7.68
CA LEU A 5 1.81 -3.53 -7.94
C LEU A 5 2.16 -2.92 -9.31
N GLY A 6 3.45 -2.81 -9.62
CA GLY A 6 3.94 -2.25 -10.89
C GLY A 6 3.56 -3.07 -12.13
N ARG A 7 3.38 -4.40 -11.99
CA ARG A 7 2.86 -5.26 -13.06
C ARG A 7 1.32 -5.34 -13.08
N GLY A 8 0.64 -4.73 -12.11
CA GLY A 8 -0.80 -4.86 -11.94
C GLY A 8 -1.26 -6.22 -11.40
N ASP A 9 -0.35 -7.11 -11.00
CA ASP A 9 -0.70 -8.42 -10.42
C ASP A 9 -1.43 -8.24 -9.08
N GLN A 10 -1.14 -7.16 -8.37
CA GLN A 10 -1.78 -6.74 -7.13
C GLN A 10 -2.28 -5.31 -7.26
N VAL A 11 -3.50 -5.04 -6.78
CA VAL A 11 -4.13 -3.70 -6.80
C VAL A 11 -4.59 -3.23 -5.42
N ILE A 12 -4.22 -3.96 -4.37
CA ILE A 12 -4.57 -3.62 -3.00
C ILE A 12 -3.36 -3.65 -2.08
N LEU A 13 -3.41 -2.80 -1.06
CA LEU A 13 -2.48 -2.81 0.07
C LEU A 13 -3.24 -3.19 1.34
N ILE A 14 -2.63 -4.04 2.17
CA ILE A 14 -3.17 -4.40 3.48
C ILE A 14 -2.35 -3.67 4.54
N ARG A 15 -2.99 -2.78 5.29
CA ARG A 15 -2.34 -1.90 6.26
C ARG A 15 -3.03 -1.90 7.62
N LYS A 16 -2.25 -1.75 8.66
CA LYS A 16 -2.67 -1.54 10.04
C LYS A 16 -1.72 -0.53 10.67
N GLY A 17 -2.19 0.29 11.60
CA GLY A 17 -1.35 1.29 12.24
C GLY A 17 -0.05 0.72 12.81
N GLY A 18 1.04 1.44 12.66
CA GLY A 18 2.36 1.10 13.18
C GLY A 18 2.52 1.42 14.67
N ILE A 19 3.69 1.11 15.26
CA ILE A 19 4.01 1.43 16.66
C ILE A 19 4.04 2.94 16.88
N ALA A 20 4.57 3.68 15.90
CA ALA A 20 4.67 5.14 15.95
C ALA A 20 3.41 5.85 15.43
N ASP A 21 2.46 5.10 14.87
CA ASP A 21 1.23 5.62 14.29
C ASP A 21 0.04 4.79 14.82
N PRO A 22 -0.47 5.14 16.01
CA PRO A 22 -1.47 4.35 16.73
C PRO A 22 -2.86 4.34 16.08
N LYS A 23 -3.13 5.30 15.19
CA LYS A 23 -4.39 5.37 14.44
C LYS A 23 -4.07 5.42 12.96
N PHE A 24 -4.17 4.25 12.29
CA PHE A 24 -4.01 4.24 10.84
C PHE A 24 -5.08 5.12 10.18
N GLY A 25 -4.64 6.08 9.39
CA GLY A 25 -5.44 6.87 8.48
C GLY A 25 -4.81 6.86 7.09
N ILE A 26 -5.60 7.14 6.06
CA ILE A 26 -5.09 7.45 4.73
C ILE A 26 -4.75 8.94 4.75
N GLU A 27 -3.47 9.26 4.97
CA GLU A 27 -2.99 10.63 5.12
C GLU A 27 -2.77 11.33 3.78
N ALA A 28 -2.62 10.53 2.71
CA ALA A 28 -2.39 11.06 1.38
C ALA A 28 -3.17 10.27 0.33
N GLU A 29 -3.80 10.96 -0.60
CA GLU A 29 -4.46 10.36 -1.77
C GLU A 29 -3.44 9.82 -2.77
N ARG A 30 -2.23 10.39 -2.80
CA ARG A 30 -1.09 10.01 -3.63
C ARG A 30 0.13 9.78 -2.77
N PHE A 31 0.89 8.73 -3.07
CA PHE A 31 2.09 8.40 -2.31
C PHE A 31 3.08 7.57 -3.14
N TYR A 32 4.35 7.72 -2.85
CA TYR A 32 5.40 6.92 -3.44
C TYR A 32 5.52 5.57 -2.76
N LEU A 33 5.88 4.53 -3.52
CA LEU A 33 6.18 3.22 -2.98
C LEU A 33 7.63 3.19 -2.50
N TYR A 34 7.81 3.45 -1.21
CA TYR A 34 9.12 3.45 -0.56
C TYR A 34 9.57 2.00 -0.29
N PRO A 35 10.75 1.55 -0.82
CA PRO A 35 11.28 0.23 -0.52
C PRO A 35 11.64 0.12 0.95
N THR A 36 11.01 -0.82 1.67
CA THR A 36 11.36 -1.11 3.06
C THR A 36 12.21 -2.37 3.12
N PHE A 37 13.28 -2.33 3.88
CA PHE A 37 14.16 -3.46 4.14
C PHE A 37 13.74 -4.13 5.45
N PHE A 38 13.68 -5.47 5.47
CA PHE A 38 13.42 -6.19 6.71
C PHE A 38 14.61 -6.01 7.66
N HIS A 39 14.32 -5.85 8.94
CA HIS A 39 15.30 -5.63 10.03
C HIS A 39 16.40 -6.73 10.17
N GLN A 40 16.45 -7.72 9.27
CA GLN A 40 17.45 -8.77 9.24
C GLN A 40 18.75 -8.37 8.52
N GLN A 41 18.78 -7.26 7.81
CA GLN A 41 20.02 -6.74 7.24
C GLN A 41 20.71 -5.87 8.28
N GLN A 42 21.99 -6.19 8.56
CA GLN A 42 22.80 -5.55 9.61
C GLN A 42 23.12 -4.07 9.36
N SER A 43 22.74 -3.53 8.21
CA SER A 43 22.84 -2.08 7.89
C SER A 43 21.69 -1.67 6.97
N GLU A 44 21.02 -0.59 7.34
CA GLU A 44 20.06 0.06 6.44
C GLU A 44 20.83 0.71 5.28
N PRO A 45 20.33 0.65 4.04
CA PRO A 45 21.00 1.28 2.92
C PRO A 45 21.03 2.80 3.11
N ALA A 46 22.12 3.42 2.65
CA ALA A 46 22.24 4.87 2.67
C ALA A 46 21.29 5.56 1.68
N GLU A 47 20.86 4.83 0.66
CA GLU A 47 20.01 5.33 -0.42
C GLU A 47 18.97 4.28 -0.82
N VAL A 48 17.81 4.73 -1.28
CA VAL A 48 16.76 3.90 -1.88
C VAL A 48 16.29 4.49 -3.18
N THR A 49 15.89 3.64 -4.12
CA THR A 49 15.34 4.08 -5.40
C THR A 49 13.82 3.91 -5.41
N VAL A 50 13.13 5.02 -5.55
CA VAL A 50 11.70 5.09 -5.78
C VAL A 50 11.44 4.89 -7.28
N THR A 51 10.62 3.89 -7.61
CA THR A 51 10.32 3.51 -8.99
C THR A 51 8.85 3.67 -9.34
N HIS A 52 7.98 3.67 -8.34
CA HIS A 52 6.53 3.68 -8.51
C HIS A 52 5.86 4.59 -7.48
N TRP A 53 4.67 5.05 -7.83
CA TRP A 53 3.76 5.75 -6.94
C TRP A 53 2.33 5.25 -7.13
N CYS A 54 1.46 5.58 -6.20
CA CYS A 54 0.07 5.14 -6.19
C CYS A 54 -0.89 6.29 -5.94
N GLU A 55 -2.09 6.19 -6.54
CA GLU A 55 -3.30 6.90 -6.14
C GLU A 55 -4.21 5.96 -5.36
N VAL A 56 -4.79 6.46 -4.27
CA VAL A 56 -5.83 5.73 -3.53
C VAL A 56 -7.15 5.86 -4.28
N VAL A 57 -7.74 4.72 -4.64
CA VAL A 57 -9.05 4.67 -5.33
C VAL A 57 -10.17 4.46 -4.33
N CYS A 58 -9.97 3.54 -3.39
CA CYS A 58 -10.97 3.20 -2.37
C CYS A 58 -10.31 2.51 -1.18
N SER A 59 -11.06 2.37 -0.10
CA SER A 59 -10.59 1.63 1.07
C SER A 59 -11.72 0.83 1.72
N TRP A 60 -11.33 -0.24 2.42
CA TRP A 60 -12.23 -1.10 3.17
C TRP A 60 -11.63 -1.40 4.54
N ARG A 61 -12.49 -1.60 5.52
CA ARG A 61 -12.09 -2.08 6.85
C ARG A 61 -12.42 -3.56 6.97
N ILE A 62 -11.48 -4.34 7.47
CA ILE A 62 -11.66 -5.77 7.74
C ILE A 62 -11.81 -5.98 9.23
N ALA A 63 -12.91 -6.63 9.61
CA ALA A 63 -13.24 -6.94 11.00
C ALA A 63 -12.93 -8.40 11.38
N ASP A 64 -12.81 -9.30 10.40
CA ASP A 64 -12.65 -10.73 10.62
C ASP A 64 -11.52 -11.33 9.77
N ILE A 65 -10.93 -12.40 10.29
CA ILE A 65 -9.80 -13.09 9.66
C ILE A 65 -10.20 -13.89 8.41
N GLU A 66 -11.42 -14.36 8.35
CA GLU A 66 -11.93 -15.15 7.22
C GLU A 66 -11.99 -14.29 5.95
N THR A 67 -12.39 -13.04 6.10
CA THR A 67 -12.34 -12.06 5.01
C THR A 67 -10.90 -11.86 4.52
N LEU A 68 -9.94 -11.81 5.45
CA LEU A 68 -8.52 -11.67 5.10
C LEU A 68 -8.01 -12.88 4.31
N TYR A 69 -8.41 -14.09 4.68
CA TYR A 69 -8.04 -15.32 3.95
C TYR A 69 -8.60 -15.36 2.52
N ARG A 70 -9.77 -14.79 2.30
CA ARG A 70 -10.33 -14.66 0.93
C ARG A 70 -9.51 -13.72 0.05
N LEU A 71 -8.81 -12.76 0.64
CA LEU A 71 -7.95 -11.82 -0.07
C LEU A 71 -6.53 -12.34 -0.30
N GLU A 72 -6.13 -13.42 0.37
CA GLU A 72 -4.78 -14.01 0.25
C GLU A 72 -4.32 -14.22 -1.21
N PRO A 73 -5.15 -14.78 -2.12
CA PRO A 73 -4.74 -14.98 -3.52
C PRO A 73 -4.51 -13.68 -4.32
N LEU A 74 -4.89 -12.53 -3.77
CA LEU A 74 -4.79 -11.22 -4.42
C LEU A 74 -3.60 -10.39 -3.94
N VAL A 75 -2.78 -10.95 -3.05
CA VAL A 75 -1.62 -10.26 -2.47
C VAL A 75 -0.40 -11.17 -2.44
N VAL A 76 0.78 -10.60 -2.49
CA VAL A 76 2.06 -11.35 -2.40
C VAL A 76 2.47 -11.70 -0.97
N MET A 77 1.68 -11.33 0.02
CA MET A 77 1.94 -11.69 1.42
C MET A 77 1.50 -13.13 1.70
N SER A 78 2.34 -13.88 2.43
CA SER A 78 1.95 -15.21 2.90
C SER A 78 0.83 -15.13 3.93
N ARG A 79 0.07 -16.22 4.07
CA ARG A 79 -0.98 -16.36 5.08
C ARG A 79 -0.46 -16.05 6.49
N GLU A 80 0.71 -16.57 6.86
CA GLU A 80 1.34 -16.32 8.15
C GLU A 80 1.60 -14.82 8.38
N THR A 81 2.08 -14.11 7.35
CA THR A 81 2.29 -12.66 7.42
C THR A 81 0.97 -11.91 7.60
N LEU A 82 -0.08 -12.34 6.90
CA LEU A 82 -1.41 -11.76 7.01
C LEU A 82 -2.00 -11.96 8.41
N GLU A 83 -1.88 -13.17 8.98
CA GLU A 83 -2.33 -13.48 10.34
C GLU A 83 -1.58 -12.68 11.39
N THR A 84 -0.25 -12.62 11.29
CA THR A 84 0.58 -11.82 12.20
C THR A 84 0.15 -10.37 12.18
N ARG A 85 -0.10 -9.82 11.00
CA ARG A 85 -0.56 -8.44 10.82
C ARG A 85 -1.97 -8.23 11.38
N TYR A 86 -2.86 -9.19 11.20
CA TYR A 86 -4.22 -9.13 11.75
C TYR A 86 -4.22 -9.14 13.28
N ARG A 87 -3.43 -10.03 13.88
CA ARG A 87 -3.32 -10.16 15.34
C ARG A 87 -2.56 -9.02 16.01
N PHE A 88 -1.73 -8.31 15.27
CA PHE A 88 -1.04 -7.12 15.79
C PHE A 88 -2.07 -6.03 16.13
N ARG A 89 -2.10 -5.54 17.37
CA ARG A 89 -3.07 -4.55 17.87
C ARG A 89 -4.52 -4.93 17.55
N PRO A 90 -5.07 -5.94 18.20
CA PRO A 90 -6.40 -6.49 17.88
C PRO A 90 -7.54 -5.49 18.07
N ASP A 91 -7.33 -4.44 18.84
CA ASP A 91 -8.22 -3.29 19.04
C ASP A 91 -8.35 -2.37 17.81
N GLN A 92 -7.45 -2.50 16.84
CA GLN A 92 -7.44 -1.70 15.63
C GLN A 92 -7.92 -2.49 14.41
N ALA A 93 -8.71 -1.82 13.57
CA ALA A 93 -9.15 -2.40 12.30
C ALA A 93 -7.98 -2.57 11.33
N LEU A 94 -8.02 -3.62 10.52
CA LEU A 94 -7.18 -3.80 9.36
C LEU A 94 -7.81 -3.09 8.18
N HIS A 95 -7.00 -2.35 7.42
CA HIS A 95 -7.44 -1.63 6.22
C HIS A 95 -6.93 -2.31 4.96
N VAL A 96 -7.81 -2.45 3.98
CA VAL A 96 -7.48 -2.80 2.60
C VAL A 96 -7.64 -1.51 1.79
N ILE A 97 -6.59 -1.13 1.09
CA ILE A 97 -6.55 0.10 0.30
C ILE A 97 -6.44 -0.31 -1.17
N GLY A 98 -7.45 0.01 -1.97
CA GLY A 98 -7.40 -0.14 -3.43
C GLY A 98 -6.59 1.00 -4.03
N VAL A 99 -5.63 0.67 -4.86
CA VAL A 99 -4.69 1.63 -5.44
C VAL A 99 -4.58 1.49 -6.94
N ARG A 100 -4.39 2.61 -7.62
CA ARG A 100 -3.89 2.71 -8.97
C ARG A 100 -2.38 2.94 -8.89
N THR A 101 -1.60 2.08 -9.52
CA THR A 101 -0.13 2.15 -9.48
C THR A 101 0.41 2.68 -10.80
N PHE A 102 1.43 3.52 -10.71
CA PHE A 102 2.12 4.12 -11.84
C PHE A 102 3.63 3.88 -11.72
N ALA A 103 4.28 3.56 -12.83
CA ALA A 103 5.73 3.58 -12.94
C ALA A 103 6.20 5.02 -13.21
N LEU A 104 7.20 5.48 -12.47
CA LEU A 104 7.86 6.76 -12.73
C LEU A 104 8.58 6.71 -14.08
N PRO A 105 8.56 7.80 -14.88
CA PRO A 105 9.30 7.87 -16.14
C PRO A 105 10.81 7.77 -15.89
N HIS A 106 11.26 8.30 -14.75
CA HIS A 106 12.65 8.26 -14.29
C HIS A 106 12.69 7.84 -12.82
N PRO A 107 13.21 6.64 -12.50
CA PRO A 107 13.42 6.23 -11.12
C PRO A 107 14.27 7.26 -10.36
N ARG A 108 13.86 7.57 -9.11
CA ARG A 108 14.54 8.57 -8.28
C ARG A 108 15.24 7.92 -7.10
N THR A 109 16.54 8.05 -7.03
CA THR A 109 17.31 7.67 -5.84
C THR A 109 17.27 8.81 -4.82
N ILE A 110 16.91 8.48 -3.59
CA ILE A 110 16.84 9.39 -2.45
C ILE A 110 17.74 8.91 -1.32
N VAL A 111 18.34 9.83 -0.59
CA VAL A 111 19.15 9.52 0.59
C VAL A 111 18.21 9.15 1.74
N VAL A 112 18.49 8.03 2.41
CA VAL A 112 17.72 7.62 3.58
C VAL A 112 18.08 8.48 4.78
N LYS A 113 17.10 9.20 5.30
CA LYS A 113 17.25 10.05 6.49
C LYS A 113 16.82 9.30 7.74
N PRO A 114 17.36 9.63 8.93
CA PRO A 114 16.96 9.00 10.19
C PRO A 114 15.44 9.04 10.45
N GLU A 115 14.75 10.10 10.03
CA GLU A 115 13.30 10.26 10.15
C GLU A 115 12.50 9.34 9.24
N TYR A 116 13.13 8.75 8.21
CA TYR A 116 12.47 7.76 7.32
C TYR A 116 12.49 6.35 7.90
N LEU A 117 13.30 6.14 8.93
CA LEU A 117 13.52 4.86 9.56
C LEU A 117 12.40 4.50 10.56
N GLY A 118 12.28 3.20 10.82
CA GLY A 118 11.35 2.65 11.79
C GLY A 118 10.03 2.16 11.22
N CYS A 119 9.16 1.66 12.11
CA CYS A 119 7.87 1.07 11.76
C CYS A 119 6.78 2.14 11.58
N LYS A 120 6.93 2.97 10.57
CA LYS A 120 5.96 3.99 10.18
C LYS A 120 5.12 3.51 9.00
N SER A 121 3.85 3.88 8.96
CA SER A 121 2.98 3.62 7.81
C SER A 121 3.19 4.64 6.70
N TRP A 122 3.50 5.87 7.08
CA TRP A 122 3.73 7.03 6.21
C TRP A 122 5.03 7.72 6.60
N VAL A 123 5.73 8.18 5.60
CA VAL A 123 6.96 8.97 5.75
C VAL A 123 6.88 10.12 4.76
N SER A 124 7.05 11.35 5.24
CA SER A 124 7.20 12.50 4.37
C SER A 124 8.60 12.51 3.77
N VAL A 125 8.68 12.51 2.43
CA VAL A 125 9.93 12.58 1.68
C VAL A 125 10.14 14.04 1.28
N ASP A 126 11.31 14.60 1.58
CA ASP A 126 11.63 15.99 1.26
C ASP A 126 12.07 16.18 -0.21
N ASP A 127 12.44 15.06 -0.86
CA ASP A 127 12.81 15.10 -2.27
C ASP A 127 11.60 15.35 -3.16
N GLU A 128 11.70 16.29 -4.05
CA GLU A 128 10.73 16.49 -5.11
C GLU A 128 10.92 15.43 -6.20
N ILE A 129 9.88 14.62 -6.42
CA ILE A 129 9.89 13.54 -7.41
C ILE A 129 8.88 13.88 -8.49
N ASP A 130 9.37 14.12 -9.69
CA ASP A 130 8.53 14.37 -10.86
C ASP A 130 7.77 13.10 -11.25
N VAL A 131 6.45 13.25 -11.38
CA VAL A 131 5.53 12.17 -11.76
C VAL A 131 4.96 12.35 -13.17
N ASP A 132 5.26 13.45 -13.85
CA ASP A 132 4.76 13.72 -15.19
C ASP A 132 5.29 12.69 -16.20
N GLY A 133 4.39 12.18 -17.03
CA GLY A 133 4.74 11.10 -17.96
C GLY A 133 4.77 9.70 -17.36
N SER A 134 4.34 9.53 -16.09
CA SER A 134 4.22 8.20 -15.47
C SER A 134 3.25 7.30 -16.23
N LEU A 135 3.57 6.01 -16.28
CA LEU A 135 2.77 5.00 -16.97
C LEU A 135 1.96 4.18 -15.96
N ALA A 136 0.65 4.15 -16.15
CA ALA A 136 -0.22 3.31 -15.32
C ALA A 136 0.07 1.82 -15.57
N ALA A 137 0.14 1.04 -14.47
CA ALA A 137 0.33 -0.41 -14.52
C ALA A 137 -0.83 -1.16 -15.19
N LEU A 138 -2.03 -0.61 -15.11
CA LEU A 138 -3.26 -1.16 -15.68
C LEU A 138 -4.07 -0.04 -16.35
N THR A 139 -4.83 -0.39 -17.36
CA THR A 139 -5.88 0.48 -17.89
C THR A 139 -6.99 0.68 -16.85
N GLU A 140 -7.81 1.72 -17.03
CA GLU A 140 -8.96 1.98 -16.14
C GLU A 140 -9.88 0.77 -16.01
N THR A 141 -10.26 0.17 -17.15
CA THR A 141 -11.15 -0.98 -17.20
C THR A 141 -10.57 -2.21 -16.48
N GLU A 142 -9.26 -2.47 -16.63
CA GLU A 142 -8.59 -3.58 -15.94
C GLU A 142 -8.54 -3.35 -14.43
N LEU A 143 -8.20 -2.14 -14.01
CA LEU A 143 -8.18 -1.77 -12.59
C LEU A 143 -9.57 -1.91 -11.97
N GLU A 144 -10.60 -1.38 -12.61
CA GLU A 144 -11.98 -1.50 -12.16
C GLU A 144 -12.42 -2.95 -12.02
N ALA A 145 -12.13 -3.79 -13.01
CA ALA A 145 -12.45 -5.22 -12.96
C ALA A 145 -11.77 -5.92 -11.77
N ARG A 146 -10.49 -5.59 -11.48
CA ARG A 146 -9.75 -6.15 -10.32
C ARG A 146 -10.31 -5.64 -8.99
N LEU A 147 -10.62 -4.36 -8.86
CA LEU A 147 -11.23 -3.80 -7.65
C LEU A 147 -12.63 -4.34 -7.39
N ASN A 148 -13.44 -4.58 -8.44
CA ASN A 148 -14.73 -5.24 -8.31
C ASN A 148 -14.59 -6.68 -7.82
N ARG A 149 -13.56 -7.41 -8.25
CA ARG A 149 -13.24 -8.74 -7.72
C ARG A 149 -12.89 -8.67 -6.23
N VAL A 150 -12.10 -7.69 -5.80
CA VAL A 150 -11.82 -7.45 -4.37
C VAL A 150 -13.11 -7.18 -3.62
N GLN A 151 -13.94 -6.25 -4.11
CA GLN A 151 -15.22 -5.89 -3.49
C GLN A 151 -16.15 -7.10 -3.31
N ALA A 152 -16.19 -8.02 -4.26
CA ALA A 152 -17.02 -9.24 -4.20
C ALA A 152 -16.60 -10.21 -3.08
N LEU A 153 -15.35 -10.12 -2.60
CA LEU A 153 -14.82 -10.93 -1.49
C LEU A 153 -15.04 -10.28 -0.12
N LEU A 154 -15.48 -9.03 -0.11
CA LEU A 154 -15.65 -8.24 1.12
C LEU A 154 -17.12 -8.15 1.52
N PRO A 155 -17.43 -8.05 2.82
CA PRO A 155 -18.80 -7.81 3.29
C PRO A 155 -19.36 -6.49 2.75
N SER A 156 -20.66 -6.46 2.41
CA SER A 156 -21.33 -5.34 1.72
C SER A 156 -21.30 -3.99 2.45
N SER A 157 -20.94 -3.95 3.72
CA SER A 157 -21.03 -2.75 4.58
C SER A 157 -19.72 -1.95 4.73
N THR A 158 -18.67 -2.27 3.96
CA THR A 158 -17.29 -1.86 4.32
C THR A 158 -16.65 -0.83 3.41
N LYS A 159 -17.29 -0.41 2.30
CA LYS A 159 -16.65 0.49 1.30
C LYS A 159 -16.71 1.95 1.74
N SER A 160 -15.54 2.57 1.91
CA SER A 160 -15.39 4.03 1.94
C SER A 160 -14.79 4.48 0.61
N GLN A 161 -15.48 5.30 -0.16
CA GLN A 161 -14.87 5.98 -1.29
C GLN A 161 -14.03 7.13 -0.72
N VAL A 162 -12.77 7.20 -1.12
CA VAL A 162 -12.00 8.43 -0.95
C VAL A 162 -12.59 9.43 -1.97
N ALA A 163 -13.16 10.50 -1.49
CA ALA A 163 -13.66 11.55 -2.38
C ALA A 163 -12.45 12.11 -3.14
N VAL A 164 -12.43 11.91 -4.44
CA VAL A 164 -11.48 12.62 -5.31
C VAL A 164 -11.89 14.08 -5.26
N ALA A 165 -11.09 14.90 -4.58
CA ALA A 165 -11.21 16.35 -4.70
C ALA A 165 -10.82 16.72 -6.13
N THR A 166 -11.78 17.27 -6.87
CA THR A 166 -11.62 17.79 -8.22
C THR A 166 -10.81 19.08 -8.19
#